data_17b1844bd2c5d1710348b90cfda7b041
#
_entry.id   17b1844bd2c5d1710348b90cfda7b041
#
_cell.length_a   1.000
_cell.length_b   1.000
_cell.length_c   1.000
_cell.angle_alpha   90.00
_cell.angle_beta   90.00
_cell.angle_gamma   90.00
#
_symmetry.space_group_name_H-M   'P 1'
#
loop_
_entity.id
_entity.type
_entity.pdbx_description
1 polymer ?
#
loop_
_entity_poly.entity_id
_entity_poly.type
_entity_poly.pdbx_seq_one_letter_code
_entity_poly.pdbx_strand_id
1 'polypeptide(L)'
;PDYDLNSPSEPNDTLKTTWDTLTTDEKNDALQEMWRNRLISSTYEPGSPFKLITATVALEENITSEDIATDFYCAGYEDVSGQKVSCWSQNHKGYKSLRQALQYSCNPSLIQLGQRIGAETLYKYYAAFGLFNKTGIDLPSESSSIFFKSTDTIRPIELATMSFGQRVNVTPIQL
;
A
#
# COMPACT_ATOMS: atom_id res chain seq x y z
N PRO A 1 0.42 -7.86 -19.07
CA PRO A 1 -0.33 -7.68 -20.31
C PRO A 1 -0.43 -9.03 -21.01
N ASP A 2 -1.61 -9.32 -21.49
CA ASP A 2 -1.94 -10.61 -22.06
C ASP A 2 -2.20 -10.41 -23.57
N TYR A 3 -1.12 -10.20 -24.33
CA TYR A 3 -1.18 -10.05 -25.79
C TYR A 3 0.07 -10.64 -26.44
N ASP A 4 -0.07 -11.06 -27.69
CA ASP A 4 1.03 -11.58 -28.51
C ASP A 4 1.93 -10.43 -28.98
N LEU A 5 3.19 -10.46 -28.60
CA LEU A 5 4.19 -9.46 -29.00
C LEU A 5 4.46 -9.45 -30.51
N ASN A 6 4.15 -10.55 -31.22
CA ASN A 6 4.28 -10.65 -32.67
C ASN A 6 3.06 -10.05 -33.41
N SER A 7 1.92 -9.93 -32.70
CA SER A 7 0.68 -9.39 -33.23
C SER A 7 0.07 -8.38 -32.23
N PRO A 8 0.78 -7.30 -31.89
CA PRO A 8 0.38 -6.43 -30.77
C PRO A 8 -0.93 -5.68 -30.99
N SER A 9 -1.36 -5.54 -32.23
CA SER A 9 -2.63 -4.87 -32.59
C SER A 9 -3.82 -5.82 -32.70
N GLU A 10 -3.60 -7.12 -32.49
CA GLU A 10 -4.69 -8.09 -32.43
C GLU A 10 -5.31 -8.14 -31.03
N PRO A 11 -6.65 -8.22 -30.92
CA PRO A 11 -7.31 -8.33 -29.63
C PRO A 11 -6.92 -9.63 -28.93
N ASN A 12 -6.68 -9.56 -27.61
CA ASN A 12 -6.49 -10.75 -26.80
C ASN A 12 -7.80 -11.54 -26.65
N ASP A 13 -7.76 -12.72 -26.05
CA ASP A 13 -8.92 -13.61 -25.95
C ASP A 13 -10.11 -12.97 -25.23
N THR A 14 -9.88 -12.05 -24.29
CA THR A 14 -10.94 -11.31 -23.60
C THR A 14 -11.62 -10.31 -24.54
N LEU A 15 -10.86 -9.60 -25.35
CA LEU A 15 -11.38 -8.58 -26.27
C LEU A 15 -11.99 -9.18 -27.54
N LYS A 16 -11.56 -10.36 -27.96
CA LYS A 16 -12.09 -11.02 -29.18
C LYS A 16 -13.62 -11.15 -29.17
N THR A 17 -14.21 -11.38 -28.01
CA THR A 17 -15.65 -11.60 -27.87
C THR A 17 -16.51 -10.38 -28.21
N THR A 18 -15.96 -9.18 -28.04
CA THR A 18 -16.65 -7.90 -28.25
C THR A 18 -16.04 -7.07 -29.38
N TRP A 19 -14.89 -7.49 -29.90
CA TRP A 19 -14.06 -6.69 -30.82
C TRP A 19 -14.81 -6.15 -32.03
N ASP A 20 -15.63 -6.98 -32.67
CA ASP A 20 -16.36 -6.61 -33.89
C ASP A 20 -17.50 -5.62 -33.63
N THR A 21 -17.94 -5.49 -32.38
CA THR A 21 -19.00 -4.56 -31.98
C THR A 21 -18.47 -3.18 -31.59
N LEU A 22 -17.15 -3.04 -31.38
CA LEU A 22 -16.53 -1.80 -30.97
C LEU A 22 -16.34 -0.85 -32.16
N THR A 23 -16.53 0.43 -31.91
CA THR A 23 -16.13 1.52 -32.81
C THR A 23 -14.61 1.61 -32.91
N THR A 24 -14.11 2.37 -33.85
CA THR A 24 -12.66 2.60 -34.05
C THR A 24 -12.02 3.20 -32.81
N ASP A 25 -12.66 4.16 -32.15
CA ASP A 25 -12.12 4.81 -30.94
C ASP A 25 -12.10 3.83 -29.75
N GLU A 26 -13.17 3.06 -29.55
CA GLU A 26 -13.22 2.03 -28.52
C GLU A 26 -12.18 0.93 -28.74
N LYS A 27 -11.90 0.55 -29.99
CA LYS A 27 -10.79 -0.39 -30.32
C LYS A 27 -9.43 0.19 -29.93
N ASN A 28 -9.19 1.45 -30.23
CA ASN A 28 -7.94 2.10 -29.85
C ASN A 28 -7.78 2.16 -28.33
N ASP A 29 -8.82 2.55 -27.59
CA ASP A 29 -8.79 2.58 -26.13
C ASP A 29 -8.55 1.18 -25.54
N ALA A 30 -9.19 0.15 -26.08
CA ALA A 30 -9.00 -1.24 -25.66
C ALA A 30 -7.57 -1.74 -25.91
N LEU A 31 -6.95 -1.38 -27.04
CA LEU A 31 -5.55 -1.68 -27.32
C LEU A 31 -4.61 -0.95 -26.36
N GLN A 32 -4.84 0.33 -26.07
CA GLN A 32 -4.05 1.09 -25.12
C GLN A 32 -4.10 0.47 -23.72
N GLU A 33 -5.28 0.03 -23.26
CA GLU A 33 -5.41 -0.66 -21.97
C GLU A 33 -4.78 -2.05 -22.01
N MET A 34 -4.84 -2.79 -23.10
CA MET A 34 -4.19 -4.09 -23.29
C MET A 34 -2.66 -3.97 -23.23
N TRP A 35 -2.08 -2.92 -23.81
CA TRP A 35 -0.63 -2.67 -23.79
C TRP A 35 -0.13 -2.11 -22.46
N ARG A 36 -1.03 -1.63 -21.63
CA ARG A 36 -0.69 -0.98 -20.36
C ARG A 36 0.02 -1.94 -19.41
N ASN A 37 1.24 -1.61 -19.03
CA ASN A 37 1.97 -2.33 -17.99
C ASN A 37 1.52 -1.85 -16.60
N ARG A 38 0.58 -2.56 -16.00
CA ARG A 38 -0.01 -2.22 -14.70
C ARG A 38 0.97 -2.24 -13.54
N LEU A 39 2.11 -2.94 -13.67
CA LEU A 39 3.14 -2.97 -12.62
C LEU A 39 3.79 -1.62 -12.38
N ILE A 40 3.81 -0.76 -13.41
CA ILE A 40 4.43 0.57 -13.35
C ILE A 40 3.42 1.71 -13.53
N SER A 41 2.30 1.46 -14.21
CA SER A 41 1.34 2.52 -14.58
C SER A 41 0.10 2.58 -13.71
N SER A 42 -0.11 1.63 -12.79
CA SER A 42 -1.25 1.63 -11.87
C SER A 42 -0.77 1.77 -10.43
N THR A 43 -1.46 2.62 -9.67
CA THR A 43 -1.22 2.75 -8.23
C THR A 43 -2.33 2.05 -7.45
N TYR A 44 -2.01 1.54 -6.29
CA TYR A 44 -2.97 0.88 -5.40
C TYR A 44 -2.57 1.08 -3.94
N GLU A 45 -3.51 0.88 -3.03
CA GLU A 45 -3.21 0.82 -1.60
C GLU A 45 -2.50 -0.50 -1.29
N PRO A 46 -1.24 -0.50 -0.84
CA PRO A 46 -0.45 -1.73 -0.67
C PRO A 46 -0.98 -2.64 0.44
N GLY A 47 -1.70 -2.07 1.41
CA GLY A 47 -2.22 -2.83 2.55
C GLY A 47 -1.11 -3.47 3.38
N SER A 48 -1.33 -4.70 3.84
CA SER A 48 -0.47 -5.36 4.83
C SER A 48 1.02 -5.54 4.48
N PRO A 49 1.46 -5.67 3.23
CA PRO A 49 2.90 -5.61 2.91
C PRO A 49 3.58 -4.34 3.41
N PHE A 50 2.87 -3.22 3.45
CA PHE A 50 3.39 -1.93 3.92
C PHE A 50 3.72 -1.90 5.43
N LYS A 51 3.16 -2.83 6.21
CA LYS A 51 3.48 -3.00 7.65
C LYS A 51 4.96 -3.27 7.89
N LEU A 52 5.65 -3.88 6.94
CA LEU A 52 7.09 -4.10 7.02
C LEU A 52 7.86 -2.78 7.05
N ILE A 53 7.45 -1.79 6.27
CA ILE A 53 8.04 -0.45 6.30
C ILE A 53 7.85 0.18 7.68
N THR A 54 6.61 0.19 8.21
CA THR A 54 6.32 0.73 9.53
C THR A 54 7.11 0.03 10.64
N ALA A 55 7.23 -1.29 10.58
CA ALA A 55 8.03 -2.06 11.53
C ALA A 55 9.53 -1.74 11.43
N THR A 56 10.06 -1.62 10.22
CA THR A 56 11.46 -1.23 9.97
C THR A 56 11.77 0.13 10.57
N VAL A 57 10.89 1.11 10.33
CA VAL A 57 11.05 2.46 10.92
C VAL A 57 11.09 2.41 12.45
N ALA A 58 10.20 1.64 13.06
CA ALA A 58 10.13 1.53 14.52
C ALA A 58 11.38 0.87 15.13
N LEU A 59 11.94 -0.12 14.45
CA LEU A 59 13.17 -0.78 14.89
C LEU A 59 14.38 0.13 14.70
N GLU A 60 14.49 0.82 13.58
CA GLU A 60 15.60 1.73 13.28
C GLU A 60 15.63 2.93 14.26
N GLU A 61 14.46 3.47 14.60
CA GLU A 61 14.32 4.57 15.57
C GLU A 61 14.31 4.08 17.03
N ASN A 62 14.51 2.79 17.29
CA ASN A 62 14.50 2.17 18.63
C ASN A 62 13.21 2.44 19.43
N ILE A 63 12.07 2.57 18.76
CA ILE A 63 10.75 2.79 19.37
C ILE A 63 10.23 1.52 20.03
N THR A 64 10.62 0.36 19.50
CA THR A 64 10.29 -0.98 20.02
C THR A 64 11.41 -1.97 19.70
N SER A 65 11.27 -3.19 20.21
CA SER A 65 12.07 -4.34 19.80
C SER A 65 11.16 -5.51 19.41
N GLU A 66 11.72 -6.50 18.73
CA GLU A 66 10.93 -7.58 18.11
C GLU A 66 10.12 -8.40 19.10
N ASP A 67 10.64 -8.64 20.32
CA ASP A 67 10.18 -9.68 21.23
C ASP A 67 9.62 -9.19 22.57
N ILE A 68 9.31 -7.88 22.71
CA ILE A 68 8.62 -7.36 23.89
C ILE A 68 7.18 -7.89 23.90
N ALA A 69 6.92 -8.92 24.72
CA ALA A 69 5.70 -9.72 24.67
C ALA A 69 4.39 -8.93 24.89
N THR A 70 4.46 -7.80 25.58
CA THR A 70 3.30 -6.98 25.98
C THR A 70 3.32 -5.59 25.36
N ASP A 71 4.02 -5.41 24.24
CA ASP A 71 4.25 -4.10 23.65
C ASP A 71 2.98 -3.50 23.04
N PHE A 72 2.13 -4.35 22.46
CA PHE A 72 0.87 -3.95 21.82
C PHE A 72 -0.31 -4.73 22.39
N TYR A 73 -1.48 -4.09 22.42
CA TYR A 73 -2.71 -4.76 22.83
C TYR A 73 -3.78 -4.66 21.72
N CYS A 74 -4.32 -5.79 21.32
CA CYS A 74 -5.40 -5.86 20.35
C CYS A 74 -6.72 -6.24 21.03
N ALA A 75 -7.65 -5.32 21.11
CA ALA A 75 -9.03 -5.56 21.56
C ALA A 75 -9.95 -6.13 20.44
N GLY A 76 -9.42 -6.30 19.24
CA GLY A 76 -10.18 -6.56 18.02
C GLY A 76 -10.47 -5.28 17.22
N TYR A 77 -10.10 -4.14 17.77
CA TYR A 77 -10.13 -2.81 17.15
C TYR A 77 -9.15 -1.89 17.86
N GLU A 78 -8.86 -0.73 17.25
CA GLU A 78 -8.21 0.41 17.89
C GLU A 78 -9.14 1.62 17.80
N ASP A 79 -9.24 2.39 18.89
CA ASP A 79 -9.99 3.65 18.89
C ASP A 79 -9.04 4.81 18.57
N VAL A 80 -9.27 5.47 17.46
CA VAL A 80 -8.46 6.59 17.02
C VAL A 80 -9.33 7.85 16.99
N SER A 81 -9.21 8.67 18.01
CA SER A 81 -9.99 9.91 18.13
C SER A 81 -11.50 9.69 18.00
N GLY A 82 -12.05 8.65 18.64
CA GLY A 82 -13.47 8.29 18.61
C GLY A 82 -13.90 7.48 17.38
N GLN A 83 -12.99 7.13 16.50
CA GLN A 83 -13.25 6.27 15.35
C GLN A 83 -12.63 4.88 15.55
N LYS A 84 -13.46 3.85 15.52
CA LYS A 84 -13.00 2.46 15.67
C LYS A 84 -12.47 1.90 14.36
N VAL A 85 -11.20 1.55 14.33
CA VAL A 85 -10.56 0.82 13.23
C VAL A 85 -10.48 -0.65 13.60
N SER A 86 -11.26 -1.48 12.94
CA SER A 86 -11.35 -2.91 13.25
C SER A 86 -10.10 -3.68 12.83
N CYS A 87 -9.76 -4.69 13.62
CA CYS A 87 -8.84 -5.72 13.16
C CYS A 87 -9.55 -6.64 12.16
N TRP A 88 -8.78 -7.14 11.19
CA TRP A 88 -9.32 -8.07 10.18
C TRP A 88 -9.79 -9.40 10.78
N SER A 89 -9.28 -9.78 11.96
CA SER A 89 -9.65 -11.01 12.67
C SER A 89 -9.91 -10.73 14.14
N GLN A 90 -10.88 -11.44 14.70
CA GLN A 90 -11.20 -11.41 16.13
C GLN A 90 -10.49 -12.52 16.93
N ASN A 91 -9.80 -13.43 16.26
CA ASN A 91 -9.24 -14.65 16.87
C ASN A 91 -7.85 -14.45 17.52
N HIS A 92 -7.22 -13.27 17.34
CA HIS A 92 -5.89 -12.98 17.87
C HIS A 92 -5.87 -11.78 18.82
N LYS A 93 -6.92 -11.60 19.62
CA LYS A 93 -6.97 -10.56 20.67
C LYS A 93 -5.90 -10.80 21.74
N GLY A 94 -5.59 -9.74 22.48
CA GLY A 94 -4.63 -9.77 23.58
C GLY A 94 -3.30 -9.10 23.28
N TYR A 95 -2.35 -9.25 24.19
CA TYR A 95 -1.02 -8.69 24.06
C TYR A 95 -0.20 -9.35 22.95
N LYS A 96 0.71 -8.57 22.34
CA LYS A 96 1.59 -9.01 21.25
C LYS A 96 2.93 -8.30 21.30
N SER A 97 3.96 -9.02 20.89
CA SER A 97 5.21 -8.42 20.44
C SER A 97 5.09 -7.91 19.01
N LEU A 98 6.08 -7.16 18.53
CA LEU A 98 6.15 -6.73 17.13
C LEU A 98 6.16 -7.92 16.18
N ARG A 99 6.93 -8.96 16.49
CA ARG A 99 6.96 -10.22 15.72
C ARG A 99 5.58 -10.85 15.57
N GLN A 100 4.84 -10.94 16.67
CA GLN A 100 3.47 -11.46 16.65
C GLN A 100 2.49 -10.54 15.93
N ALA A 101 2.66 -9.21 16.05
CA ALA A 101 1.84 -8.23 15.35
C ALA A 101 1.96 -8.38 13.81
N LEU A 102 3.18 -8.62 13.32
CA LEU A 102 3.44 -8.90 11.90
C LEU A 102 2.93 -10.28 11.50
N GLN A 103 3.20 -11.32 12.27
CA GLN A 103 2.75 -12.69 12.02
C GLN A 103 1.25 -12.81 11.85
N TYR A 104 0.48 -12.12 12.72
CA TYR A 104 -0.98 -12.07 12.66
C TYR A 104 -1.53 -10.94 11.80
N SER A 105 -0.65 -10.15 11.18
CA SER A 105 -1.05 -8.95 10.42
C SER A 105 -2.02 -8.05 11.21
N CYS A 106 -1.74 -7.80 12.48
CA CYS A 106 -2.63 -7.13 13.43
C CYS A 106 -2.71 -5.63 13.16
N ASN A 107 -3.83 -5.12 12.67
CA ASN A 107 -4.02 -3.69 12.42
C ASN A 107 -3.90 -2.83 13.70
N PRO A 108 -4.59 -3.14 14.84
CA PRO A 108 -4.44 -2.37 16.07
C PRO A 108 -3.00 -2.20 16.53
N SER A 109 -2.19 -3.28 16.47
CA SER A 109 -0.78 -3.19 16.88
C SER A 109 0.02 -2.23 15.99
N LEU A 110 -0.22 -2.26 14.67
CA LEU A 110 0.46 -1.37 13.73
C LEU A 110 -0.04 0.08 13.83
N ILE A 111 -1.31 0.29 14.20
CA ILE A 111 -1.84 1.63 14.50
C ILE A 111 -1.13 2.20 15.73
N GLN A 112 -1.05 1.45 16.84
CA GLN A 112 -0.34 1.86 18.05
C GLN A 112 1.13 2.16 17.74
N LEU A 113 1.77 1.35 16.91
CA LEU A 113 3.14 1.58 16.48
C LEU A 113 3.28 2.86 15.66
N GLY A 114 2.43 3.06 14.64
CA GLY A 114 2.44 4.26 13.82
C GLY A 114 2.20 5.55 14.60
N GLN A 115 1.33 5.50 15.61
CA GLN A 115 1.09 6.62 16.53
C GLN A 115 2.34 6.96 17.38
N ARG A 116 3.12 5.95 17.80
CA ARG A 116 4.38 6.15 18.52
C ARG A 116 5.46 6.74 17.62
N ILE A 117 5.52 6.32 16.35
CA ILE A 117 6.49 6.81 15.36
C ILE A 117 6.18 8.27 14.99
N GLY A 118 4.92 8.58 14.73
CA GLY A 118 4.47 9.89 14.26
C GLY A 118 4.62 10.09 12.76
N ALA A 119 3.86 11.06 12.24
CA ALA A 119 3.77 11.31 10.80
C ALA A 119 5.10 11.80 10.18
N GLU A 120 5.80 12.71 10.86
CA GLU A 120 7.06 13.27 10.37
C GLU A 120 8.13 12.19 10.17
N THR A 121 8.32 11.32 11.16
CA THR A 121 9.29 10.23 11.09
C THR A 121 8.92 9.25 9.98
N LEU A 122 7.65 8.82 9.88
CA LEU A 122 7.22 7.95 8.79
C LEU A 122 7.50 8.56 7.42
N TYR A 123 7.22 9.85 7.22
CA TYR A 123 7.46 10.54 5.96
C TYR A 123 8.93 10.65 5.60
N LYS A 124 9.79 10.90 6.59
CA LYS A 124 11.26 10.87 6.41
C LYS A 124 11.70 9.53 5.83
N TYR A 125 11.19 8.42 6.36
CA TYR A 125 11.53 7.09 5.88
C TYR A 125 10.86 6.75 4.54
N TYR A 126 9.62 7.18 4.29
CA TYR A 126 9.00 6.99 2.97
C TYR A 126 9.81 7.69 1.88
N ALA A 127 10.35 8.89 2.16
CA ALA A 127 11.28 9.56 1.27
C ALA A 127 12.58 8.77 1.08
N ALA A 128 13.16 8.24 2.17
CA ALA A 128 14.38 7.44 2.13
C ALA A 128 14.22 6.12 1.35
N PHE A 129 13.05 5.49 1.43
CA PHE A 129 12.66 4.34 0.60
C PHE A 129 12.35 4.70 -0.86
N GLY A 130 12.37 6.00 -1.21
CA GLY A 130 12.08 6.46 -2.57
C GLY A 130 10.59 6.45 -2.95
N LEU A 131 9.68 6.25 -2.00
CA LEU A 131 8.25 6.06 -2.29
C LEU A 131 7.57 7.31 -2.88
N PHE A 132 8.16 8.50 -2.75
CA PHE A 132 7.60 9.73 -3.32
C PHE A 132 8.04 9.98 -4.77
N ASN A 133 9.01 9.22 -5.26
CA ASN A 133 9.59 9.39 -6.58
C ASN A 133 9.23 8.21 -7.49
N LYS A 134 9.24 8.46 -8.79
CA LYS A 134 9.27 7.38 -9.77
C LYS A 134 10.54 6.58 -9.62
N THR A 135 10.50 5.27 -9.93
CA THR A 135 11.67 4.39 -9.86
C THR A 135 12.71 4.74 -10.93
N GLY A 136 12.29 5.39 -12.01
CA GLY A 136 13.14 5.69 -13.16
C GLY A 136 13.39 4.47 -14.06
N ILE A 137 12.51 3.46 -13.97
CA ILE A 137 12.57 2.31 -14.88
C ILE A 137 12.46 2.79 -16.33
N ASP A 138 13.30 2.25 -17.20
CA ASP A 138 13.33 2.60 -18.64
C ASP A 138 12.15 1.95 -19.40
N LEU A 139 10.93 2.31 -18.97
CA LEU A 139 9.68 1.92 -19.59
C LEU A 139 8.71 3.11 -19.62
N PRO A 140 7.87 3.23 -20.65
CA PRO A 140 6.93 4.35 -20.76
C PRO A 140 5.80 4.25 -19.73
N SER A 141 5.22 5.41 -19.40
CA SER A 141 3.99 5.52 -18.60
C SER A 141 4.12 5.10 -17.13
N GLU A 142 5.29 5.24 -16.51
CA GLU A 142 5.43 5.06 -15.07
C GLU A 142 4.58 6.12 -14.33
N SER A 143 3.71 5.66 -13.44
CA SER A 143 2.89 6.51 -12.57
C SER A 143 3.66 6.97 -11.34
N SER A 144 3.28 8.13 -10.81
CA SER A 144 3.74 8.58 -9.51
C SER A 144 2.86 8.01 -8.41
N SER A 145 3.45 7.73 -7.26
CA SER A 145 2.73 7.41 -6.03
C SER A 145 1.84 8.57 -5.55
N ILE A 146 0.87 8.27 -4.71
CA ILE A 146 -0.04 9.27 -4.14
C ILE A 146 0.07 9.23 -2.62
N PHE A 147 0.55 10.33 -2.04
CA PHE A 147 0.68 10.56 -0.62
C PHE A 147 0.09 11.92 -0.23
N PHE A 148 -0.10 12.17 1.05
CA PHE A 148 -0.45 13.49 1.53
C PHE A 148 0.68 14.49 1.23
N LYS A 149 0.33 15.72 0.87
CA LYS A 149 1.31 16.73 0.46
C LYS A 149 2.16 17.28 1.62
N SER A 150 1.62 17.25 2.84
CA SER A 150 2.28 17.73 4.05
C SER A 150 1.88 16.87 5.25
N THR A 151 2.81 16.63 6.16
CA THR A 151 2.58 15.95 7.43
C THR A 151 1.62 16.70 8.33
N ASP A 152 1.58 18.04 8.25
CA ASP A 152 0.68 18.90 9.03
C ASP A 152 -0.81 18.67 8.74
N THR A 153 -1.11 18.13 7.57
CA THR A 153 -2.49 17.85 7.15
C THR A 153 -2.96 16.44 7.52
N ILE A 154 -2.07 15.61 8.06
CA ILE A 154 -2.38 14.22 8.40
C ILE A 154 -3.11 14.16 9.73
N ARG A 155 -4.38 13.80 9.67
CA ARG A 155 -5.19 13.58 10.86
C ARG A 155 -4.82 12.26 11.56
N PRO A 156 -5.10 12.09 12.87
CA PRO A 156 -4.81 10.86 13.60
C PRO A 156 -5.32 9.59 12.91
N ILE A 157 -6.50 9.62 12.33
CA ILE A 157 -7.10 8.48 11.64
C ILE A 157 -6.35 8.14 10.33
N GLU A 158 -5.80 9.14 9.67
CA GLU A 158 -5.01 8.95 8.44
C GLU A 158 -3.65 8.33 8.78
N LEU A 159 -2.97 8.84 9.80
CA LEU A 159 -1.74 8.24 10.32
C LEU A 159 -1.95 6.78 10.72
N ALA A 160 -3.05 6.50 11.42
CA ALA A 160 -3.42 5.15 11.82
C ALA A 160 -3.58 4.22 10.62
N THR A 161 -4.29 4.65 9.57
CA THR A 161 -4.51 3.82 8.38
C THR A 161 -3.26 3.69 7.51
N MET A 162 -2.43 4.73 7.42
CA MET A 162 -1.14 4.70 6.74
C MET A 162 -0.19 3.67 7.35
N SER A 163 -0.20 3.50 8.66
CA SER A 163 0.69 2.56 9.37
C SER A 163 0.49 1.09 8.98
N PHE A 164 -0.61 0.75 8.32
CA PHE A 164 -0.85 -0.59 7.77
C PHE A 164 -1.16 -0.59 6.26
N GLY A 165 -0.79 0.50 5.55
CA GLY A 165 -0.77 0.56 4.09
C GLY A 165 -2.08 0.94 3.42
N GLN A 166 -2.93 1.70 4.08
CA GLN A 166 -4.10 2.33 3.49
C GLN A 166 -3.90 3.86 3.38
N ARG A 167 -4.67 4.53 2.51
CA ARG A 167 -4.57 5.98 2.21
C ARG A 167 -3.20 6.43 1.69
N VAL A 168 -2.38 5.50 1.26
CA VAL A 168 -1.17 5.70 0.47
C VAL A 168 -1.28 4.84 -0.77
N ASN A 169 -0.86 5.37 -1.91
CA ASN A 169 -0.89 4.61 -3.15
C ASN A 169 0.51 4.56 -3.75
N VAL A 170 0.95 3.36 -4.07
CA VAL A 170 2.24 3.09 -4.72
C VAL A 170 2.01 2.20 -5.94
N THR A 171 2.94 2.22 -6.87
CA THR A 171 2.92 1.23 -7.94
C THR A 171 3.45 -0.11 -7.43
N PRO A 172 3.08 -1.25 -8.04
CA PRO A 172 3.63 -2.56 -7.67
C PRO A 172 5.16 -2.61 -7.69
N ILE A 173 5.81 -1.86 -8.57
CA ILE A 173 7.28 -1.86 -8.67
C ILE A 173 7.95 -1.02 -7.55
N GLN A 174 7.23 -0.08 -6.94
CA GLN A 174 7.76 0.70 -5.81
C GLN A 174 7.72 -0.08 -4.49
N LEU A 175 6.85 -1.08 -4.37
CA LEU A 175 6.68 -1.93 -3.19
C LEU A 175 7.61 -3.14 -3.23
#